data_846d28179c3c3b54c7105c3255f9a015
#
_entry.id   846d28179c3c3b54c7105c3255f9a015
#
_cell.length_a   1.000
_cell.length_b   1.000
_cell.length_c   1.000
_cell.angle_alpha   90.00
_cell.angle_beta   90.00
_cell.angle_gamma   90.00
#
_symmetry.space_group_name_H-M   'P 1'
#
loop_
_entity.id
_entity.type
_entity.pdbx_description
1 polymer ?
#
loop_
_entity_poly.entity_id
_entity_poly.type
_entity_poly.pdbx_seq_one_letter_code
_entity_poly.pdbx_strand_id
1 'polypeptide(L)'
;KKGSNSTGEEAINELLTYMENHRDDIMVIFAGYTKEMEQFFDINPGFNSRVPHQLVFEDYSPDEIVQMGLKIFEGKARKVEDPEFYARNIKKAYKRSLDKSNARWIRNQNEQIMQEFIFRVMSQDGEDMTLIKNQDIEKALAQGSYEELSNKVDAWKQLNQLIGLEKVKEQVSAFISQVELSKVRQEQGIETKNITLHSLFLGNPGTGKTTVARIIGELLYQKGMIATNKMKFLVEI
;
A
#
# COMPACT_ATOMS: atom_id res chain seq x y z
N LYS A 1 4.31 29.59 16.61
CA LYS A 1 5.31 28.92 17.50
C LYS A 1 6.39 28.31 16.60
N LYS A 2 7.50 29.05 16.41
CA LYS A 2 8.74 28.58 15.78
C LYS A 2 9.49 27.80 16.87
N GLY A 3 9.68 26.51 16.73
CA GLY A 3 10.39 25.73 17.75
C GLY A 3 10.78 24.30 17.42
N SER A 4 10.45 23.75 16.24
CA SER A 4 10.78 22.36 15.92
C SER A 4 11.64 22.14 14.66
N ASN A 5 11.92 23.18 13.88
CA ASN A 5 12.75 23.04 12.66
C ASN A 5 14.27 23.25 12.88
N SER A 6 14.68 23.85 14.00
CA SER A 6 16.10 24.19 14.22
C SER A 6 17.00 22.94 14.33
N THR A 7 16.56 21.92 15.02
CA THR A 7 17.34 20.69 15.24
C THR A 7 17.56 19.90 13.94
N GLY A 8 16.55 19.86 13.05
CA GLY A 8 16.67 19.22 11.75
C GLY A 8 17.62 19.97 10.80
N GLU A 9 17.54 21.30 10.75
CA GLU A 9 18.42 22.15 9.96
C GLU A 9 19.87 22.10 10.47
N GLU A 10 20.07 22.07 11.79
CA GLU A 10 21.41 21.91 12.40
C GLU A 10 22.03 20.56 12.02
N ALA A 11 21.26 19.46 12.11
CA ALA A 11 21.74 18.14 11.70
C ALA A 11 22.11 18.08 10.22
N ILE A 12 21.34 18.74 9.35
CA ILE A 12 21.60 18.83 7.91
C ILE A 12 22.91 19.60 7.67
N ASN A 13 23.12 20.72 8.34
CA ASN A 13 24.33 21.52 8.20
C ASN A 13 25.57 20.76 8.67
N GLU A 14 25.46 20.01 9.77
CA GLU A 14 26.53 19.16 10.28
C GLU A 14 26.87 18.04 9.28
N LEU A 15 25.85 17.41 8.70
CA LEU A 15 26.03 16.39 7.66
C LEU A 15 26.75 16.94 6.44
N LEU A 16 26.35 18.14 5.95
CA LEU A 16 26.99 18.78 4.81
C LEU A 16 28.46 19.13 5.11
N THR A 17 28.75 19.60 6.32
CA THR A 17 30.10 19.88 6.78
C THR A 17 30.94 18.63 6.85
N TYR A 18 30.35 17.53 7.36
CA TYR A 18 31.02 16.23 7.43
C TYR A 18 31.32 15.66 6.02
N MET A 19 30.37 15.76 5.10
CA MET A 19 30.54 15.33 3.70
C MET A 19 31.67 16.12 3.00
N GLU A 20 31.82 17.42 3.29
CA GLU A 20 32.88 18.25 2.73
C GLU A 20 34.25 17.86 3.26
N ASN A 21 34.35 17.65 4.59
CA ASN A 21 35.61 17.35 5.26
C ASN A 21 36.14 15.93 4.96
N HIS A 22 35.24 15.02 4.58
CA HIS A 22 35.56 13.58 4.36
C HIS A 22 35.24 13.14 2.93
N ARG A 23 35.28 14.04 1.97
CA ARG A 23 34.88 13.80 0.58
C ARG A 23 35.64 12.63 -0.08
N ASP A 24 36.89 12.38 0.34
CA ASP A 24 37.75 11.34 -0.19
C ASP A 24 37.59 10.00 0.54
N ASP A 25 36.97 10.00 1.70
CA ASP A 25 36.86 8.85 2.59
C ASP A 25 35.45 8.22 2.61
N ILE A 26 34.40 9.01 2.27
CA ILE A 26 33.02 8.56 2.37
C ILE A 26 32.23 8.81 1.09
N MET A 27 31.25 7.95 0.87
CA MET A 27 30.18 8.17 -0.11
C MET A 27 28.85 8.19 0.61
N VAL A 28 28.07 9.25 0.41
CA VAL A 28 26.72 9.38 0.97
C VAL A 28 25.69 9.19 -0.14
N ILE A 29 24.73 8.30 0.09
CA ILE A 29 23.61 8.03 -0.81
C ILE A 29 22.31 8.45 -0.11
N PHE A 30 21.60 9.40 -0.72
CA PHE A 30 20.26 9.77 -0.32
C PHE A 30 19.26 8.98 -1.17
N ALA A 31 18.24 8.39 -0.54
CA ALA A 31 17.19 7.68 -1.23
C ALA A 31 15.84 8.05 -0.62
N GLY A 32 14.89 8.42 -1.46
CA GLY A 32 13.56 8.83 -1.04
C GLY A 32 12.63 9.04 -2.23
N TYR A 33 11.39 9.44 -1.96
CA TYR A 33 10.45 9.79 -3.03
C TYR A 33 10.82 11.14 -3.64
N THR A 34 10.59 11.28 -4.95
CA THR A 34 11.04 12.45 -5.73
C THR A 34 10.64 13.78 -5.10
N LYS A 35 9.34 13.94 -4.76
CA LYS A 35 8.83 15.19 -4.18
C LYS A 35 9.42 15.52 -2.81
N GLU A 36 9.55 14.51 -1.95
CA GLU A 36 10.12 14.65 -0.62
C GLU A 36 11.62 14.96 -0.70
N MET A 37 12.32 14.35 -1.65
CA MET A 37 13.74 14.63 -1.88
C MET A 37 13.97 16.03 -2.47
N GLU A 38 13.13 16.49 -3.40
CA GLU A 38 13.17 17.88 -3.87
C GLU A 38 13.04 18.86 -2.72
N GLN A 39 12.02 18.68 -1.85
CA GLN A 39 11.84 19.51 -0.67
C GLN A 39 13.03 19.45 0.31
N PHE A 40 13.62 18.26 0.48
CA PHE A 40 14.79 18.07 1.34
C PHE A 40 16.01 18.82 0.80
N PHE A 41 16.25 18.79 -0.51
CA PHE A 41 17.35 19.51 -1.14
C PHE A 41 17.14 21.03 -1.13
N ASP A 42 15.89 21.51 -1.14
CA ASP A 42 15.53 22.92 -1.05
C ASP A 42 15.81 23.53 0.34
N ILE A 43 15.91 22.70 1.41
CA ILE A 43 16.23 23.17 2.75
C ILE A 43 17.60 23.88 2.80
N ASN A 44 18.58 23.34 2.06
CA ASN A 44 19.91 23.92 2.01
C ASN A 44 20.51 23.82 0.60
N PRO A 45 20.76 24.98 -0.07
CA PRO A 45 21.36 25.02 -1.42
C PRO A 45 22.71 24.30 -1.53
N GLY A 46 23.39 24.08 -0.40
CA GLY A 46 24.66 23.37 -0.35
C GLY A 46 24.61 21.92 -0.76
N PHE A 47 23.40 21.30 -0.76
CA PHE A 47 23.23 19.94 -1.27
C PHE A 47 23.51 19.82 -2.76
N ASN A 48 23.02 20.76 -3.57
CA ASN A 48 23.16 20.71 -5.03
C ASN A 48 24.63 20.68 -5.50
N SER A 49 25.53 21.32 -4.74
CA SER A 49 26.96 21.31 -5.05
C SER A 49 27.68 20.05 -4.58
N ARG A 50 27.16 19.36 -3.55
CA ARG A 50 27.79 18.20 -2.91
C ARG A 50 27.21 16.88 -3.37
N VAL A 51 26.01 16.89 -3.95
CA VAL A 51 25.28 15.72 -4.47
C VAL A 51 24.95 15.96 -5.95
N PRO A 52 25.95 16.02 -6.84
CA PRO A 52 25.74 16.34 -8.25
C PRO A 52 25.07 15.21 -9.05
N HIS A 53 25.10 13.98 -8.53
CA HIS A 53 24.57 12.81 -9.23
C HIS A 53 23.16 12.49 -8.72
N GLN A 54 22.18 12.68 -9.60
CA GLN A 54 20.79 12.34 -9.34
C GLN A 54 20.37 11.20 -10.27
N LEU A 55 19.87 10.11 -9.67
CA LEU A 55 19.35 8.95 -10.40
C LEU A 55 17.85 8.86 -10.15
N VAL A 56 17.06 9.05 -11.18
CA VAL A 56 15.60 8.95 -11.12
C VAL A 56 15.20 7.54 -11.47
N PHE A 57 14.44 6.91 -10.59
CA PHE A 57 13.86 5.58 -10.82
C PHE A 57 12.40 5.76 -11.23
N GLU A 58 12.13 5.47 -12.50
CA GLU A 58 10.77 5.50 -13.03
C GLU A 58 9.99 4.25 -12.64
N ASP A 59 8.66 4.33 -12.70
CA ASP A 59 7.81 3.16 -12.52
C ASP A 59 8.02 2.15 -13.66
N TYR A 60 7.99 0.88 -13.32
CA TYR A 60 8.14 -0.18 -14.30
C TYR A 60 6.88 -0.32 -15.17
N SER A 61 7.11 -0.56 -16.45
CA SER A 61 6.06 -0.92 -17.40
C SER A 61 5.45 -2.30 -17.04
N PRO A 62 4.21 -2.59 -17.47
CA PRO A 62 3.60 -3.90 -17.27
C PRO A 62 4.41 -5.06 -17.86
N ASP A 63 5.21 -4.82 -18.91
CA ASP A 63 6.08 -5.81 -19.52
C ASP A 63 7.29 -6.13 -18.65
N GLU A 64 7.90 -5.11 -18.07
CA GLU A 64 9.00 -5.28 -17.10
C GLU A 64 8.54 -5.96 -15.81
N ILE A 65 7.34 -5.65 -15.33
CA ILE A 65 6.71 -6.36 -14.19
C ILE A 65 6.60 -7.86 -14.46
N VAL A 66 6.16 -8.25 -15.67
CA VAL A 66 6.09 -9.65 -16.08
C VAL A 66 7.46 -10.30 -16.10
N GLN A 67 8.45 -9.64 -16.72
CA GLN A 67 9.82 -10.16 -16.78
C GLN A 67 10.42 -10.37 -15.39
N MET A 68 10.23 -9.41 -14.47
CA MET A 68 10.64 -9.56 -13.08
C MET A 68 9.97 -10.77 -12.42
N GLY A 69 8.67 -10.95 -12.66
CA GLY A 69 7.92 -12.07 -12.11
C GLY A 69 8.44 -13.43 -12.55
N LEU A 70 8.73 -13.59 -13.85
CA LEU A 70 9.30 -14.81 -14.40
C LEU A 70 10.70 -15.09 -13.83
N LYS A 71 11.56 -14.06 -13.74
CA LYS A 71 12.89 -14.19 -13.13
C LYS A 71 12.86 -14.62 -11.66
N ILE A 72 11.86 -14.18 -10.90
CA ILE A 72 11.67 -14.60 -9.50
C ILE A 72 11.41 -16.12 -9.44
N PHE A 73 10.60 -16.67 -10.34
CA PHE A 73 10.34 -18.11 -10.39
C PHE A 73 11.57 -18.91 -10.84
N GLU A 74 12.30 -18.43 -11.86
CA GLU A 74 13.56 -19.03 -12.30
C GLU A 74 14.58 -19.10 -11.16
N GLY A 75 14.73 -18.00 -10.41
CA GLY A 75 15.62 -17.93 -9.24
C GLY A 75 15.26 -18.90 -8.11
N LYS A 76 14.00 -19.37 -8.08
CA LYS A 76 13.51 -20.41 -7.16
C LYS A 76 13.51 -21.82 -7.79
N ALA A 77 14.15 -22.01 -8.92
CA ALA A 77 14.14 -23.24 -9.72
C ALA A 77 12.71 -23.73 -10.05
N ARG A 78 11.81 -22.80 -10.38
CA ARG A 78 10.45 -23.06 -10.81
C ARG A 78 10.26 -22.66 -12.26
N LYS A 79 9.47 -23.46 -12.99
CA LYS A 79 9.08 -23.17 -14.36
C LYS A 79 7.61 -22.85 -14.40
N VAL A 80 7.21 -21.94 -15.28
CA VAL A 80 5.82 -21.63 -15.56
C VAL A 80 5.40 -22.44 -16.78
N GLU A 81 4.26 -23.14 -16.70
CA GLU A 81 3.73 -24.01 -17.74
C GLU A 81 3.53 -23.24 -19.07
N ASP A 82 2.90 -22.09 -18.99
CA ASP A 82 2.65 -21.18 -20.11
C ASP A 82 3.05 -19.74 -19.73
N PRO A 83 4.28 -19.30 -20.13
CA PRO A 83 4.75 -17.94 -19.86
C PRO A 83 3.88 -16.85 -20.51
N GLU A 84 3.21 -17.13 -21.63
CA GLU A 84 2.32 -16.15 -22.28
C GLU A 84 1.01 -16.00 -21.51
N PHE A 85 0.48 -17.11 -21.00
CA PHE A 85 -0.67 -17.09 -20.09
C PHE A 85 -0.36 -16.29 -18.82
N TYR A 86 0.77 -16.53 -18.18
CA TYR A 86 1.25 -15.76 -17.05
C TYR A 86 1.34 -14.27 -17.39
N ALA A 87 2.03 -13.93 -18.47
CA ALA A 87 2.24 -12.55 -18.91
C ALA A 87 0.91 -11.80 -19.11
N ARG A 88 -0.03 -12.42 -19.80
CA ARG A 88 -1.34 -11.85 -20.10
C ARG A 88 -2.14 -11.57 -18.81
N ASN A 89 -2.15 -12.51 -17.89
CA ASN A 89 -2.90 -12.39 -16.63
C ASN A 89 -2.24 -11.41 -15.66
N ILE A 90 -0.92 -11.42 -15.50
CA ILE A 90 -0.18 -10.46 -14.66
C ILE A 90 -0.33 -9.03 -15.20
N LYS A 91 -0.19 -8.81 -16.50
CA LYS A 91 -0.42 -7.47 -17.12
C LYS A 91 -1.84 -6.95 -16.83
N LYS A 92 -2.84 -7.83 -16.95
CA LYS A 92 -4.24 -7.49 -16.69
C LYS A 92 -4.45 -7.16 -15.19
N ALA A 93 -3.89 -7.95 -14.30
CA ALA A 93 -3.96 -7.74 -12.86
C ALA A 93 -3.24 -6.44 -12.46
N TYR A 94 -2.01 -6.21 -12.94
CA TYR A 94 -1.25 -5.00 -12.64
C TYR A 94 -1.93 -3.73 -13.14
N LYS A 95 -2.52 -3.76 -14.34
CA LYS A 95 -3.27 -2.60 -14.88
C LYS A 95 -4.49 -2.25 -14.04
N ARG A 96 -5.18 -3.24 -13.46
CA ARG A 96 -6.37 -3.05 -12.62
C ARG A 96 -6.01 -2.70 -11.17
N SER A 97 -4.86 -3.15 -10.71
CA SER A 97 -4.43 -2.91 -9.33
C SER A 97 -4.25 -1.42 -9.06
N LEU A 98 -4.73 -1.00 -7.93
CA LEU A 98 -4.49 0.33 -7.37
C LEU A 98 -3.10 0.43 -6.72
N ASP A 99 -2.55 -0.70 -6.28
CA ASP A 99 -1.20 -0.77 -5.77
C ASP A 99 -0.19 -0.80 -6.93
N LYS A 100 0.61 0.25 -7.05
CA LYS A 100 1.68 0.41 -8.03
C LYS A 100 3.06 0.33 -7.37
N SER A 101 3.19 -0.48 -6.33
CA SER A 101 4.47 -0.67 -5.63
C SER A 101 5.52 -1.46 -6.43
N ASN A 102 5.34 -1.56 -7.74
CA ASN A 102 6.34 -2.07 -8.69
C ASN A 102 6.83 -3.50 -8.34
N ALA A 103 8.12 -3.65 -8.12
CA ALA A 103 8.75 -4.94 -7.79
C ALA A 103 8.18 -5.60 -6.51
N ARG A 104 7.67 -4.81 -5.57
CA ARG A 104 6.99 -5.34 -4.37
C ARG A 104 5.67 -5.99 -4.76
N TRP A 105 4.89 -5.33 -5.62
CA TRP A 105 3.61 -5.86 -6.10
C TRP A 105 3.78 -7.22 -6.76
N ILE A 106 4.69 -7.35 -7.72
CA ILE A 106 4.88 -8.63 -8.43
C ILE A 106 5.44 -9.72 -7.51
N ARG A 107 6.29 -9.37 -6.54
CA ARG A 107 6.76 -10.33 -5.53
C ARG A 107 5.59 -10.89 -4.73
N ASN A 108 4.68 -10.03 -4.26
CA ASN A 108 3.49 -10.45 -3.50
C ASN A 108 2.57 -11.33 -4.35
N GLN A 109 2.34 -10.99 -5.63
CA GLN A 109 1.55 -11.83 -6.54
C GLN A 109 2.18 -13.21 -6.74
N ASN A 110 3.49 -13.26 -6.95
CA ASN A 110 4.21 -14.52 -7.10
C ASN A 110 4.21 -15.35 -5.82
N GLU A 111 4.20 -14.73 -4.65
CA GLU A 111 4.05 -15.44 -3.38
C GLU A 111 2.66 -16.10 -3.26
N GLN A 112 1.60 -15.43 -3.67
CA GLN A 112 0.25 -16.01 -3.73
C GLN A 112 0.19 -17.17 -4.73
N ILE A 113 0.77 -17.03 -5.93
CA ILE A 113 0.85 -18.12 -6.91
C ILE A 113 1.63 -19.31 -6.33
N MET A 114 2.71 -19.06 -5.61
CA MET A 114 3.48 -20.12 -4.95
C MET A 114 2.69 -20.84 -3.85
N GLN A 115 1.82 -20.14 -3.11
CA GLN A 115 0.94 -20.77 -2.13
C GLN A 115 -0.05 -21.74 -2.80
N GLU A 116 -0.69 -21.34 -3.90
CA GLU A 116 -1.58 -22.20 -4.67
C GLU A 116 -0.86 -23.40 -5.27
N PHE A 117 0.33 -23.18 -5.83
CA PHE A 117 1.22 -24.23 -6.31
C PHE A 117 1.55 -25.25 -5.21
N ILE A 118 1.99 -24.79 -4.04
CA ILE A 118 2.31 -25.68 -2.90
C ILE A 118 1.07 -26.46 -2.46
N PHE A 119 -0.08 -25.80 -2.34
CA PHE A 119 -1.32 -26.44 -1.97
C PHE A 119 -1.71 -27.56 -2.95
N ARG A 120 -1.58 -27.32 -4.27
CA ARG A 120 -1.84 -28.32 -5.30
C ARG A 120 -0.91 -29.52 -5.19
N VAL A 121 0.41 -29.26 -5.10
CA VAL A 121 1.42 -30.32 -5.02
C VAL A 121 1.26 -31.18 -3.76
N MET A 122 0.90 -30.57 -2.63
CA MET A 122 0.65 -31.30 -1.38
C MET A 122 -0.67 -32.09 -1.37
N SER A 123 -1.62 -31.68 -2.20
CA SER A 123 -2.97 -32.32 -2.25
C SER A 123 -3.08 -33.44 -3.28
N GLN A 124 -2.10 -33.59 -4.17
CA GLN A 124 -2.15 -34.55 -5.28
C GLN A 124 -0.82 -35.30 -5.38
N ASP A 125 -0.83 -36.60 -5.25
CA ASP A 125 0.37 -37.43 -5.43
C ASP A 125 0.83 -37.43 -6.90
N GLY A 126 2.15 -37.37 -7.10
CA GLY A 126 2.77 -37.47 -8.43
C GLY A 126 2.83 -36.15 -9.23
N GLU A 127 2.50 -35.04 -8.63
CA GLU A 127 2.63 -33.71 -9.27
C GLU A 127 4.08 -33.25 -9.40
N ASP A 128 4.38 -32.57 -10.50
CA ASP A 128 5.70 -31.97 -10.71
C ASP A 128 5.93 -30.82 -9.73
N MET A 129 6.93 -31.02 -8.86
CA MET A 129 7.32 -30.04 -7.83
C MET A 129 8.08 -28.83 -8.39
N THR A 130 8.29 -28.77 -9.71
CA THR A 130 9.01 -27.64 -10.34
C THR A 130 8.12 -26.80 -11.25
N LEU A 131 6.94 -27.30 -11.64
CA LEU A 131 6.07 -26.71 -12.64
C LEU A 131 4.86 -25.99 -12.02
N ILE A 132 4.84 -24.67 -12.18
CA ILE A 132 3.69 -23.82 -11.85
C ILE A 132 2.70 -23.93 -13.02
N LYS A 133 1.49 -24.45 -12.76
CA LYS A 133 0.44 -24.63 -13.76
C LYS A 133 -0.44 -23.39 -13.89
N ASN A 134 -1.12 -23.26 -15.02
CA ASN A 134 -2.05 -22.16 -15.28
C ASN A 134 -3.15 -22.04 -14.21
N GLN A 135 -3.63 -23.16 -13.69
CA GLN A 135 -4.63 -23.17 -12.61
C GLN A 135 -4.13 -22.54 -11.29
N ASP A 136 -2.82 -22.62 -10.99
CA ASP A 136 -2.24 -22.00 -9.78
C ASP A 136 -2.28 -20.47 -9.93
N ILE A 137 -1.96 -19.98 -11.14
CA ILE A 137 -2.02 -18.56 -11.50
C ILE A 137 -3.45 -18.04 -11.44
N GLU A 138 -4.41 -18.78 -12.04
CA GLU A 138 -5.82 -18.39 -12.03
C GLU A 138 -6.38 -18.30 -10.62
N LYS A 139 -6.13 -19.30 -9.78
CA LYS A 139 -6.61 -19.32 -8.39
C LYS A 139 -6.03 -18.17 -7.58
N ALA A 140 -4.72 -17.93 -7.66
CA ALA A 140 -4.06 -16.86 -6.95
C ALA A 140 -4.60 -15.47 -7.36
N LEU A 141 -4.73 -15.24 -8.67
CA LEU A 141 -5.25 -13.98 -9.18
C LEU A 141 -6.77 -13.82 -8.98
N ALA A 142 -7.51 -14.91 -8.89
CA ALA A 142 -8.93 -14.88 -8.50
C ALA A 142 -9.08 -14.50 -7.03
N GLN A 143 -8.22 -15.03 -6.14
CA GLN A 143 -8.19 -14.63 -4.73
C GLN A 143 -7.79 -13.19 -4.54
N GLY A 144 -6.77 -12.69 -5.26
CA GLY A 144 -6.41 -11.27 -5.28
C GLY A 144 -7.55 -10.39 -5.82
N SER A 145 -8.33 -10.88 -6.78
CA SER A 145 -9.58 -10.24 -7.23
C SER A 145 -10.71 -10.41 -6.22
N TYR A 146 -10.69 -11.44 -5.40
CA TYR A 146 -11.61 -11.64 -4.28
C TYR A 146 -11.24 -10.75 -3.09
N GLU A 147 -9.98 -10.43 -2.86
CA GLU A 147 -9.59 -9.38 -1.90
C GLU A 147 -9.96 -7.98 -2.42
N GLU A 148 -9.83 -7.71 -3.73
CA GLU A 148 -10.36 -6.50 -4.36
C GLU A 148 -11.91 -6.53 -4.50
N LEU A 149 -12.53 -7.71 -4.60
CA LEU A 149 -14.00 -7.92 -4.61
C LEU A 149 -14.56 -8.24 -3.23
N SER A 150 -13.78 -8.77 -2.29
CA SER A 150 -14.15 -8.89 -0.88
C SER A 150 -14.06 -7.55 -0.16
N ASN A 151 -13.47 -6.55 -0.77
CA ASN A 151 -13.76 -5.13 -0.46
C ASN A 151 -15.21 -4.75 -0.79
N LYS A 152 -15.99 -5.63 -1.44
CA LYS A 152 -17.46 -5.66 -1.42
C LYS A 152 -18.04 -6.58 -0.32
N VAL A 153 -17.24 -7.19 0.52
CA VAL A 153 -17.73 -7.77 1.77
C VAL A 153 -18.24 -6.60 2.59
N ASP A 154 -19.51 -6.65 2.89
CA ASP A 154 -20.22 -5.69 3.71
C ASP A 154 -19.35 -5.30 4.91
N ALA A 155 -18.78 -4.10 4.85
CA ALA A 155 -17.86 -3.60 5.87
C ALA A 155 -18.55 -3.58 7.24
N TRP A 156 -19.89 -3.47 7.27
CA TRP A 156 -20.71 -3.66 8.46
C TRP A 156 -20.59 -5.09 9.01
N LYS A 157 -20.59 -6.09 8.15
CA LYS A 157 -20.42 -7.48 8.57
C LYS A 157 -19.05 -7.72 9.16
N GLN A 158 -18.00 -7.13 8.57
CA GLN A 158 -16.65 -7.19 9.15
C GLN A 158 -16.58 -6.53 10.52
N LEU A 159 -17.16 -5.34 10.69
CA LEU A 159 -17.23 -4.66 11.97
C LEU A 159 -17.93 -5.50 13.03
N ASN A 160 -19.08 -6.08 12.68
CA ASN A 160 -19.88 -6.88 13.60
C ASN A 160 -19.22 -8.23 13.97
N GLN A 161 -18.37 -8.78 13.11
CA GLN A 161 -17.61 -10.01 13.39
C GLN A 161 -16.42 -9.80 14.33
N LEU A 162 -15.99 -8.55 14.58
CA LEU A 162 -14.96 -8.29 15.58
C LEU A 162 -15.46 -8.71 16.97
N ILE A 163 -14.61 -9.45 17.68
CA ILE A 163 -14.94 -9.92 19.03
C ILE A 163 -14.82 -8.75 20.01
N GLY A 164 -15.88 -8.51 20.80
CA GLY A 164 -15.95 -7.37 21.72
C GLY A 164 -16.11 -6.03 20.98
N LEU A 165 -15.59 -4.96 21.56
CA LEU A 165 -15.61 -3.60 21.01
C LEU A 165 -17.03 -3.00 20.84
N GLU A 166 -18.02 -3.41 21.65
CA GLU A 166 -19.41 -3.01 21.49
C GLU A 166 -19.59 -1.49 21.47
N LYS A 167 -18.96 -0.77 22.39
CA LYS A 167 -18.99 0.69 22.41
C LYS A 167 -18.39 1.32 21.14
N VAL A 168 -17.32 0.72 20.58
CA VAL A 168 -16.70 1.18 19.34
C VAL A 168 -17.65 0.94 18.16
N LYS A 169 -18.30 -0.23 18.09
CA LYS A 169 -19.30 -0.54 17.05
C LYS A 169 -20.46 0.45 17.06
N GLU A 170 -20.98 0.77 18.24
CA GLU A 170 -22.04 1.79 18.42
C GLU A 170 -21.57 3.17 17.95
N GLN A 171 -20.36 3.60 18.33
CA GLN A 171 -19.80 4.88 17.92
C GLN A 171 -19.58 4.95 16.40
N VAL A 172 -19.09 3.88 15.77
CA VAL A 172 -18.93 3.79 14.31
C VAL A 172 -20.29 3.89 13.63
N SER A 173 -21.30 3.17 14.13
CA SER A 173 -22.67 3.22 13.60
C SER A 173 -23.24 4.63 13.65
N ALA A 174 -23.15 5.28 14.80
CA ALA A 174 -23.60 6.66 14.97
C ALA A 174 -22.87 7.64 14.04
N PHE A 175 -21.55 7.51 13.92
CA PHE A 175 -20.73 8.33 13.04
C PHE A 175 -21.14 8.18 11.57
N ILE A 176 -21.26 6.95 11.07
CA ILE A 176 -21.66 6.70 9.67
C ILE A 176 -23.07 7.21 9.40
N SER A 177 -24.04 6.99 10.32
CA SER A 177 -25.40 7.52 10.18
C SER A 177 -25.44 9.04 10.14
N GLN A 178 -24.61 9.72 10.94
CA GLN A 178 -24.50 11.19 10.91
C GLN A 178 -23.95 11.69 9.57
N VAL A 179 -22.96 11.01 9.02
CA VAL A 179 -22.36 11.34 7.73
C VAL A 179 -23.37 11.14 6.59
N GLU A 180 -24.12 10.02 6.60
CA GLU A 180 -25.21 9.77 5.64
C GLU A 180 -26.31 10.82 5.68
N LEU A 181 -26.76 11.17 6.87
CA LEU A 181 -27.80 12.20 7.04
C LEU A 181 -27.35 13.56 6.49
N SER A 182 -26.08 13.91 6.71
CA SER A 182 -25.53 15.16 6.16
C SER A 182 -25.52 15.16 4.63
N LYS A 183 -25.16 14.04 4.01
CA LYS A 183 -25.18 13.90 2.55
C LYS A 183 -26.58 14.05 1.99
N VAL A 184 -27.56 13.37 2.56
CA VAL A 184 -28.96 13.46 2.13
C VAL A 184 -29.48 14.90 2.24
N ARG A 185 -29.13 15.60 3.31
CA ARG A 185 -29.53 17.03 3.48
C ARG A 185 -28.86 17.91 2.43
N GLN A 186 -27.58 17.68 2.14
CA GLN A 186 -26.88 18.44 1.11
C GLN A 186 -27.45 18.20 -0.29
N GLU A 187 -27.84 16.96 -0.61
CA GLU A 187 -28.52 16.60 -1.87
C GLU A 187 -29.92 17.28 -1.98
N GLN A 188 -30.58 17.57 -0.86
CA GLN A 188 -31.85 18.29 -0.79
C GLN A 188 -31.70 19.83 -0.77
N GLY A 189 -30.45 20.34 -0.93
CA GLY A 189 -30.17 21.78 -0.93
C GLY A 189 -30.28 22.45 0.45
N ILE A 190 -30.30 21.66 1.53
CA ILE A 190 -30.31 22.19 2.90
C ILE A 190 -28.88 22.52 3.30
N GLU A 191 -28.60 23.74 3.71
CA GLU A 191 -27.29 24.12 4.24
C GLU A 191 -26.92 23.23 5.44
N THR A 192 -25.89 22.43 5.28
CA THR A 192 -25.32 21.60 6.34
C THR A 192 -23.89 22.02 6.61
N LYS A 193 -23.49 22.04 7.89
CA LYS A 193 -22.09 22.18 8.23
C LYS A 193 -21.33 20.97 7.68
N ASN A 194 -20.21 21.22 7.00
CA ASN A 194 -19.33 20.16 6.54
C ASN A 194 -18.90 19.28 7.72
N ILE A 195 -19.21 18.00 7.65
CA ILE A 195 -18.77 17.03 8.68
C ILE A 195 -17.29 16.74 8.47
N THR A 196 -16.51 16.96 9.51
CA THR A 196 -15.12 16.55 9.55
C THR A 196 -15.05 15.03 9.70
N LEU A 197 -14.38 14.37 8.77
CA LEU A 197 -14.15 12.92 8.79
C LEU A 197 -12.90 12.52 9.59
N HIS A 198 -12.13 13.50 10.09
CA HIS A 198 -10.93 13.24 10.90
C HIS A 198 -11.31 12.54 12.19
N SER A 199 -10.63 11.46 12.50
CA SER A 199 -10.92 10.60 13.65
C SER A 199 -9.64 10.25 14.40
N LEU A 200 -9.73 10.21 15.73
CA LEU A 200 -8.64 9.83 16.62
C LEU A 200 -9.01 8.51 17.31
N PHE A 201 -8.12 7.51 17.18
CA PHE A 201 -8.28 6.18 17.77
C PHE A 201 -7.33 6.03 18.94
N LEU A 202 -7.88 5.88 20.15
CA LEU A 202 -7.12 5.77 21.39
C LEU A 202 -7.24 4.36 21.97
N GLY A 203 -6.14 3.82 22.49
CA GLY A 203 -6.12 2.51 23.13
C GLY A 203 -4.73 1.87 23.10
N ASN A 204 -4.56 0.80 23.88
CA ASN A 204 -3.30 0.07 23.95
C ASN A 204 -2.93 -0.62 22.62
N PRO A 205 -1.66 -0.97 22.38
CA PRO A 205 -1.24 -1.79 21.25
C PRO A 205 -2.06 -3.10 21.15
N GLY A 206 -2.37 -3.54 19.93
CA GLY A 206 -3.08 -4.79 19.70
C GLY A 206 -4.60 -4.75 19.94
N THR A 207 -5.21 -3.62 20.27
CA THR A 207 -6.66 -3.50 20.54
C THR A 207 -7.53 -3.37 19.30
N GLY A 208 -6.98 -3.49 18.08
CA GLY A 208 -7.73 -3.46 16.82
C GLY A 208 -7.95 -2.06 16.24
N LYS A 209 -7.26 -1.00 16.73
CA LYS A 209 -7.40 0.38 16.22
C LYS A 209 -7.27 0.47 14.70
N THR A 210 -6.18 -0.05 14.16
CA THR A 210 -5.89 -0.07 12.71
C THR A 210 -6.93 -0.85 11.92
N THR A 211 -7.42 -1.96 12.46
CA THR A 211 -8.47 -2.79 11.84
C THR A 211 -9.79 -2.02 11.74
N VAL A 212 -10.24 -1.39 12.83
CA VAL A 212 -11.46 -0.59 12.85
C VAL A 212 -11.33 0.64 11.96
N ALA A 213 -10.19 1.33 11.97
CA ALA A 213 -9.94 2.48 11.11
C ALA A 213 -10.05 2.12 9.62
N ARG A 214 -9.54 0.95 9.22
CA ARG A 214 -9.64 0.44 7.85
C ARG A 214 -11.10 0.12 7.46
N ILE A 215 -11.86 -0.50 8.36
CA ILE A 215 -13.28 -0.79 8.15
C ILE A 215 -14.09 0.51 8.00
N ILE A 216 -13.82 1.54 8.79
CA ILE A 216 -14.47 2.85 8.65
C ILE A 216 -14.14 3.50 7.31
N GLY A 217 -12.87 3.45 6.88
CA GLY A 217 -12.47 3.93 5.56
C GLY A 217 -13.26 3.24 4.45
N GLU A 218 -13.44 1.92 4.53
CA GLU A 218 -14.25 1.15 3.58
C GLU A 218 -15.72 1.55 3.62
N LEU A 219 -16.32 1.70 4.80
CA LEU A 219 -17.71 2.16 4.96
C LEU A 219 -17.92 3.54 4.32
N LEU A 220 -17.02 4.48 4.57
CA LEU A 220 -17.09 5.84 4.00
C LEU A 220 -16.93 5.83 2.47
N TYR A 221 -16.07 4.96 1.95
CA TYR A 221 -15.89 4.76 0.51
C TYR A 221 -17.14 4.16 -0.15
N GLN A 222 -17.70 3.08 0.41
CA GLN A 222 -18.93 2.44 -0.07
C GLN A 222 -20.13 3.42 -0.09
N LYS A 223 -20.15 4.38 0.82
CA LYS A 223 -21.17 5.45 0.88
C LYS A 223 -20.85 6.64 -0.03
N GLY A 224 -19.74 6.60 -0.76
CA GLY A 224 -19.32 7.67 -1.67
C GLY A 224 -18.95 8.98 -0.97
N MET A 225 -18.45 8.88 0.27
CA MET A 225 -18.04 10.03 1.08
C MET A 225 -16.58 10.39 0.89
N ILE A 226 -15.78 9.43 0.45
CA ILE A 226 -14.38 9.61 0.08
C ILE A 226 -14.13 8.98 -1.29
N ALA A 227 -13.24 9.57 -2.06
CA ALA A 227 -12.94 9.13 -3.43
C ALA A 227 -12.09 7.85 -3.50
N THR A 228 -11.51 7.43 -2.39
CA THR A 228 -10.65 6.25 -2.30
C THR A 228 -10.69 5.67 -0.89
N ASN A 229 -10.69 4.33 -0.79
CA ASN A 229 -10.53 3.61 0.48
C ASN A 229 -9.05 3.43 0.90
N LYS A 230 -8.12 3.98 0.13
CA LYS A 230 -6.69 3.91 0.47
C LYS A 230 -6.40 4.78 1.69
N MET A 231 -6.11 4.13 2.80
CA MET A 231 -5.48 4.80 3.94
C MET A 231 -4.07 5.21 3.54
N LYS A 232 -3.87 6.51 3.28
CA LYS A 232 -2.52 7.00 2.96
C LYS A 232 -1.61 7.09 4.17
N PHE A 233 -2.15 7.31 5.38
CA PHE A 233 -1.35 7.38 6.61
C PHE A 233 -2.18 7.00 7.84
N LEU A 234 -1.71 6.01 8.59
CA LEU A 234 -2.00 5.85 10.00
C LEU A 234 -0.75 6.33 10.74
N VAL A 235 -0.84 7.45 11.42
CA VAL A 235 0.24 7.86 12.34
C VAL A 235 -0.04 7.17 13.66
N GLU A 236 0.73 6.13 13.98
CA GLU A 236 0.81 5.60 15.34
C GLU A 236 1.79 6.50 16.10
N ILE A 237 1.26 7.23 17.07
CA ILE A 237 2.04 8.01 18.03
C ILE A 237 2.21 7.17 19.30
#